data_0d63309d2944575a3d80de8571ef3a38
#
_entry.id   0d63309d2944575a3d80de8571ef3a38
#
_cell.length_a   1.000
_cell.length_b   1.000
_cell.length_c   1.000
_cell.angle_alpha   90.00
_cell.angle_beta   90.00
_cell.angle_gamma   90.00
#
_symmetry.space_group_name_H-M   'P 1'
#
loop_
_entity.id
_entity.type
_entity.pdbx_description
1 polymer ?
#
loop_
_entity_poly.entity_id
_entity_poly.type
_entity_poly.pdbx_seq_one_letter_code
_entity_poly.pdbx_strand_id
1 'polypeptide(L)'
;MDSLQRIKKDYRDLNRIPLTGMGMAFGLFDEDNICKWKVTIIGAKDSSYKGTLFYMEFTFQNDYPEKPPKIRFLTPIYHLNVNSRNAQELGLIQPILINKWWNSSNNIMELASKIFTLFYFQYPEYAFEIERAKEYKENKSLFEEKAKYFNQKYADINATKGKLLNYKIWDFSYYNSNNFNEEIPRTDVEITSYNEFDKNDEFIILNFHLNIETTKRIKCQLKEVTRNVLHRFLKKCSIKSNDEPLLIFDGRRLNLDIPIGCNKIENNNDIVVITNYSV
;
A
#
# COMPACT_ATOMS: atom_id res chain seq x y z
N MET A 1 -25.43 -7.38 -12.43
CA MET A 1 -24.85 -6.06 -12.06
C MET A 1 -23.79 -5.79 -13.09
N ASP A 2 -23.80 -4.62 -13.72
CA ASP A 2 -22.77 -4.20 -14.66
C ASP A 2 -21.40 -4.14 -13.97
N SER A 3 -20.32 -4.43 -14.71
CA SER A 3 -18.94 -4.44 -14.21
C SER A 3 -18.59 -3.14 -13.47
N LEU A 4 -18.88 -1.99 -14.09
CA LEU A 4 -18.59 -0.68 -13.52
C LEU A 4 -19.36 -0.42 -12.19
N GLN A 5 -20.63 -0.83 -12.13
CA GLN A 5 -21.44 -0.71 -10.91
C GLN A 5 -20.89 -1.59 -9.80
N ARG A 6 -20.40 -2.79 -10.15
CA ARG A 6 -19.78 -3.70 -9.20
C ARG A 6 -18.46 -3.14 -8.66
N ILE A 7 -17.59 -2.61 -9.52
CA ILE A 7 -16.33 -1.96 -9.10
C ILE A 7 -16.59 -0.79 -8.16
N LYS A 8 -17.56 0.08 -8.50
CA LYS A 8 -17.96 1.22 -7.65
C LYS A 8 -18.49 0.77 -6.28
N LYS A 9 -19.24 -0.33 -6.26
CA LYS A 9 -19.74 -0.90 -5.00
C LYS A 9 -18.59 -1.41 -4.15
N ASP A 10 -17.71 -2.24 -4.71
CA ASP A 10 -16.59 -2.83 -3.98
C ASP A 10 -15.62 -1.76 -3.45
N TYR A 11 -15.37 -0.70 -4.22
CA TYR A 11 -14.57 0.44 -3.78
C TYR A 11 -15.19 1.17 -2.58
N ARG A 12 -16.50 1.44 -2.63
CA ARG A 12 -17.20 2.08 -1.52
C ARG A 12 -17.21 1.21 -0.25
N ASP A 13 -17.42 -0.09 -0.43
CA ASP A 13 -17.49 -1.03 0.69
C ASP A 13 -16.13 -1.13 1.40
N LEU A 14 -15.01 -1.15 0.66
CA LEU A 14 -13.65 -1.13 1.21
C LEU A 14 -13.31 0.18 1.95
N ASN A 15 -13.73 1.32 1.42
CA ASN A 15 -13.47 2.59 2.08
C ASN A 15 -14.34 2.84 3.32
N ARG A 16 -15.47 2.13 3.45
CA ARG A 16 -16.29 2.14 4.67
C ARG A 16 -15.69 1.27 5.78
N ILE A 17 -14.93 0.26 5.42
CA ILE A 17 -14.34 -0.71 6.35
C ILE A 17 -12.83 -0.66 6.19
N PRO A 18 -12.14 0.24 6.90
CA PRO A 18 -10.68 0.31 6.81
C PRO A 18 -10.05 -1.02 7.20
N LEU A 19 -9.26 -1.62 6.29
CA LEU A 19 -8.52 -2.86 6.55
C LEU A 19 -7.28 -2.60 7.41
N THR A 20 -7.43 -1.80 8.47
CA THR A 20 -6.35 -1.40 9.37
C THR A 20 -5.68 -2.60 10.05
N GLY A 21 -6.47 -3.64 10.39
CA GLY A 21 -5.95 -4.87 10.99
C GLY A 21 -4.99 -5.65 10.07
N MET A 22 -5.07 -5.43 8.76
CA MET A 22 -4.15 -5.99 7.76
C MET A 22 -3.14 -4.95 7.23
N GLY A 23 -3.13 -3.74 7.80
CA GLY A 23 -2.25 -2.68 7.32
C GLY A 23 -2.45 -2.34 5.83
N MET A 24 -3.68 -2.44 5.32
CA MET A 24 -4.02 -2.14 3.93
C MET A 24 -4.91 -0.90 3.82
N ALA A 25 -4.68 -0.11 2.77
CA ALA A 25 -5.54 1.01 2.42
C ALA A 25 -5.65 1.13 0.90
N PHE A 26 -6.83 1.55 0.42
CA PHE A 26 -7.19 1.61 -0.98
C PHE A 26 -7.46 3.06 -1.40
N GLY A 27 -7.13 3.38 -2.64
CA GLY A 27 -7.38 4.66 -3.26
C GLY A 27 -7.40 4.54 -4.78
N LEU A 28 -7.63 5.66 -5.47
CA LEU A 28 -7.60 5.72 -6.94
C LEU A 28 -6.29 6.34 -7.42
N PHE A 29 -5.77 5.87 -8.56
CA PHE A 29 -4.68 6.56 -9.25
C PHE A 29 -5.16 7.86 -9.88
N ASP A 30 -6.39 7.83 -10.37
CA ASP A 30 -7.07 8.90 -11.05
C ASP A 30 -8.54 8.87 -10.64
N GLU A 31 -9.08 9.97 -10.17
CA GLU A 31 -10.46 10.06 -9.69
C GLU A 31 -11.48 9.76 -10.80
N ASP A 32 -11.12 10.04 -12.05
CA ASP A 32 -11.95 9.74 -13.22
C ASP A 32 -11.88 8.27 -13.64
N ASN A 33 -10.93 7.49 -13.09
CA ASN A 33 -10.72 6.09 -13.48
C ASN A 33 -10.92 5.11 -12.32
N ILE A 34 -12.17 4.76 -12.04
CA ILE A 34 -12.53 3.78 -11.01
C ILE A 34 -12.00 2.36 -11.27
N CYS A 35 -11.54 2.04 -12.48
CA CYS A 35 -11.06 0.71 -12.83
C CYS A 35 -9.60 0.47 -12.43
N LYS A 36 -8.91 1.46 -11.88
CA LYS A 36 -7.51 1.36 -11.52
C LYS A 36 -7.25 1.88 -10.10
N TRP A 37 -7.02 0.96 -9.16
CA TRP A 37 -6.82 1.30 -7.76
C TRP A 37 -5.35 1.23 -7.36
N LYS A 38 -4.92 2.15 -6.53
CA LYS A 38 -3.67 2.07 -5.78
C LYS A 38 -3.95 1.52 -4.39
N VAL A 39 -3.07 0.67 -3.93
CA VAL A 39 -3.21 0.01 -2.63
C VAL A 39 -1.89 0.11 -1.90
N THR A 40 -1.91 0.51 -0.64
CA THR A 40 -0.79 0.31 0.26
C THR A 40 -0.99 -0.94 1.08
N ILE A 41 0.09 -1.67 1.34
CA ILE A 41 0.09 -2.83 2.24
C ILE A 41 1.36 -2.83 3.08
N ILE A 42 1.20 -3.03 4.39
CA ILE A 42 2.32 -3.15 5.31
C ILE A 42 2.73 -4.62 5.40
N GLY A 43 4.03 -4.86 5.36
CA GLY A 43 4.57 -6.20 5.55
C GLY A 43 4.20 -6.79 6.91
N ALA A 44 3.78 -8.06 6.91
CA ALA A 44 3.28 -8.71 8.10
C ALA A 44 4.32 -8.79 9.21
N LYS A 45 3.90 -8.55 10.47
CA LYS A 45 4.75 -8.38 11.64
C LYS A 45 5.71 -9.55 11.90
N ASP A 46 5.20 -10.78 11.73
CA ASP A 46 5.96 -12.01 12.03
C ASP A 46 6.43 -12.69 10.73
N SER A 47 6.95 -11.89 9.78
CA SER A 47 7.42 -12.36 8.49
C SER A 47 8.73 -11.68 8.06
N SER A 48 9.34 -12.18 6.99
CA SER A 48 10.51 -11.55 6.34
C SER A 48 10.19 -10.19 5.70
N TYR A 49 8.96 -9.76 5.77
CA TYR A 49 8.44 -8.49 5.24
C TYR A 49 8.16 -7.47 6.34
N LYS A 50 8.45 -7.79 7.60
CA LYS A 50 8.26 -6.88 8.73
C LYS A 50 8.97 -5.54 8.50
N GLY A 51 8.32 -4.44 8.87
CA GLY A 51 8.89 -3.08 8.76
C GLY A 51 8.93 -2.52 7.33
N THR A 52 8.18 -3.11 6.41
CA THR A 52 8.11 -2.66 5.01
C THR A 52 6.75 -2.10 4.65
N LEU A 53 6.73 -1.20 3.67
CA LEU A 53 5.52 -0.64 3.06
C LEU A 53 5.58 -0.86 1.55
N PHE A 54 4.63 -1.58 1.01
CA PHE A 54 4.53 -1.83 -0.42
C PHE A 54 3.36 -1.06 -1.02
N TYR A 55 3.54 -0.61 -2.24
CA TYR A 55 2.48 -0.08 -3.09
C TYR A 55 2.10 -1.12 -4.13
N MET A 56 0.82 -1.23 -4.39
CA MET A 56 0.24 -2.18 -5.34
C MET A 56 -0.73 -1.46 -6.27
N GLU A 57 -0.95 -2.06 -7.43
CA GLU A 57 -1.97 -1.68 -8.40
C GLU A 57 -2.96 -2.82 -8.57
N PHE A 58 -4.25 -2.49 -8.49
CA PHE A 58 -5.35 -3.38 -8.88
C PHE A 58 -5.98 -2.80 -10.14
N THR A 59 -6.01 -3.58 -11.21
CA THR A 59 -6.59 -3.17 -12.50
C THR A 59 -7.77 -4.06 -12.84
N PHE A 60 -8.95 -3.47 -12.89
CA PHE A 60 -10.20 -4.14 -13.22
C PHE A 60 -10.45 -4.11 -14.72
N GLN A 61 -10.91 -5.25 -15.27
CA GLN A 61 -11.24 -5.41 -16.68
C GLN A 61 -12.76 -5.46 -16.86
N ASN A 62 -13.22 -5.37 -18.11
CA ASN A 62 -14.66 -5.32 -18.42
C ASN A 62 -15.41 -6.60 -18.05
N ASP A 63 -14.70 -7.71 -17.89
CA ASP A 63 -15.24 -9.00 -17.46
C ASP A 63 -15.25 -9.19 -15.93
N TYR A 64 -14.96 -8.16 -15.16
CA TYR A 64 -15.17 -8.17 -13.72
C TYR A 64 -16.68 -8.13 -13.40
N PRO A 65 -17.20 -8.93 -12.45
CA PRO A 65 -16.50 -9.78 -11.49
C PRO A 65 -16.28 -11.24 -11.95
N GLU A 66 -16.63 -11.60 -13.18
CA GLU A 66 -16.43 -12.98 -13.67
C GLU A 66 -14.95 -13.37 -13.60
N LYS A 67 -14.05 -12.42 -13.91
CA LYS A 67 -12.63 -12.57 -13.66
C LYS A 67 -12.15 -11.60 -12.60
N PRO A 68 -11.11 -11.97 -11.81
CA PRO A 68 -10.51 -11.10 -10.81
C PRO A 68 -9.77 -9.93 -11.46
N PRO A 69 -9.48 -8.86 -10.69
CA PRO A 69 -8.57 -7.83 -11.16
C PRO A 69 -7.16 -8.37 -11.35
N LYS A 70 -6.40 -7.77 -12.26
CA LYS A 70 -4.95 -7.95 -12.31
C LYS A 70 -4.32 -7.20 -11.14
N ILE A 71 -3.40 -7.85 -10.43
CA ILE A 71 -2.80 -7.29 -9.22
C ILE A 71 -1.30 -7.39 -9.32
N ARG A 72 -0.62 -6.25 -9.12
CA ARG A 72 0.84 -6.20 -9.11
C ARG A 72 1.38 -5.29 -8.01
N PHE A 73 2.54 -5.64 -7.49
CA PHE A 73 3.36 -4.76 -6.68
C PHE A 73 4.00 -3.70 -7.56
N LEU A 74 3.94 -2.46 -7.13
CA LEU A 74 4.67 -1.33 -7.72
C LEU A 74 6.02 -1.14 -7.01
N THR A 75 6.07 -1.47 -5.72
CA THR A 75 7.32 -1.52 -4.96
C THR A 75 8.01 -2.85 -5.20
N PRO A 76 9.33 -2.87 -5.47
CA PRO A 76 10.09 -4.10 -5.59
C PRO A 76 9.93 -5.00 -4.36
N ILE A 77 9.72 -6.29 -4.59
CA ILE A 77 9.54 -7.29 -3.53
C ILE A 77 10.27 -8.59 -3.88
N TYR A 78 10.98 -9.16 -2.92
CA TYR A 78 11.57 -10.50 -3.06
C TYR A 78 10.57 -11.56 -2.61
N HIS A 79 9.91 -12.20 -3.58
CA HIS A 79 8.82 -13.15 -3.31
C HIS A 79 8.69 -14.20 -4.40
N LEU A 80 8.37 -15.47 -4.06
CA LEU A 80 8.26 -16.56 -5.05
C LEU A 80 7.16 -16.32 -6.08
N ASN A 81 6.03 -15.80 -5.61
CA ASN A 81 4.81 -15.71 -6.41
C ASN A 81 4.60 -14.32 -7.01
N VAL A 82 5.66 -13.51 -7.04
CA VAL A 82 5.66 -12.19 -7.68
C VAL A 82 6.72 -12.16 -8.77
N ASN A 83 6.33 -11.72 -9.96
CA ASN A 83 7.23 -11.64 -11.11
C ASN A 83 8.28 -10.55 -10.92
N SER A 84 9.55 -10.93 -11.00
CA SER A 84 10.68 -10.01 -10.84
C SER A 84 11.61 -9.96 -12.06
N ARG A 85 11.32 -10.68 -13.15
CA ARG A 85 12.20 -10.78 -14.33
C ARG A 85 11.60 -10.30 -15.64
N ASN A 86 10.31 -10.59 -15.88
CA ASN A 86 9.68 -10.17 -17.12
C ASN A 86 9.31 -8.67 -17.03
N ALA A 87 9.98 -7.83 -17.80
CA ALA A 87 9.80 -6.38 -17.79
C ALA A 87 8.34 -5.93 -18.04
N GLN A 88 7.58 -6.69 -18.85
CA GLN A 88 6.19 -6.36 -19.16
C GLN A 88 5.21 -6.68 -18.03
N GLU A 89 5.59 -7.60 -17.14
CA GLU A 89 4.74 -8.11 -16.06
C GLU A 89 5.39 -7.95 -14.68
N LEU A 90 6.36 -7.06 -14.55
CA LEU A 90 7.05 -6.84 -13.28
C LEU A 90 6.07 -6.53 -12.15
N GLY A 91 6.32 -7.17 -11.02
CA GLY A 91 5.49 -7.05 -9.83
C GLY A 91 4.18 -7.82 -9.90
N LEU A 92 3.81 -8.43 -11.04
CA LEU A 92 2.56 -9.18 -11.17
C LEU A 92 2.54 -10.34 -10.17
N ILE A 93 1.47 -10.43 -9.38
CA ILE A 93 1.21 -11.62 -8.57
C ILE A 93 0.81 -12.75 -9.52
N GLN A 94 1.26 -13.96 -9.23
CA GLN A 94 0.98 -15.14 -10.05
C GLN A 94 -0.51 -15.29 -10.35
N PRO A 95 -0.95 -15.14 -11.62
CA PRO A 95 -2.36 -15.10 -11.97
C PRO A 95 -3.13 -16.36 -11.58
N ILE A 96 -2.46 -17.52 -11.59
CA ILE A 96 -3.10 -18.77 -11.20
C ILE A 96 -3.52 -18.79 -9.73
N LEU A 97 -2.78 -18.10 -8.84
CA LEU A 97 -3.15 -17.95 -7.44
C LEU A 97 -4.37 -17.03 -7.30
N ILE A 98 -4.35 -15.89 -8.00
CA ILE A 98 -5.45 -14.93 -7.97
C ILE A 98 -6.73 -15.59 -8.48
N ASN A 99 -6.67 -16.31 -9.60
CA ASN A 99 -7.81 -17.06 -10.16
C ASN A 99 -8.31 -18.16 -9.22
N LYS A 100 -7.41 -18.86 -8.53
CA LYS A 100 -7.77 -19.91 -7.57
C LYS A 100 -8.48 -19.36 -6.33
N TRP A 101 -8.15 -18.14 -5.93
CA TRP A 101 -8.75 -17.49 -4.76
C TRP A 101 -10.02 -16.72 -5.09
N TRP A 102 -10.23 -16.40 -6.36
CA TRP A 102 -11.35 -15.60 -6.81
C TRP A 102 -12.60 -16.42 -7.12
N ASN A 103 -13.72 -15.84 -6.77
CA ASN A 103 -15.04 -16.26 -7.21
C ASN A 103 -15.85 -14.98 -7.43
N SER A 104 -16.68 -14.92 -8.47
CA SER A 104 -17.48 -13.73 -8.81
C SER A 104 -18.45 -13.27 -7.71
N SER A 105 -18.82 -14.18 -6.77
CA SER A 105 -19.58 -13.83 -5.57
C SER A 105 -18.72 -13.23 -4.44
N ASN A 106 -17.40 -13.39 -4.47
CA ASN A 106 -16.50 -12.84 -3.48
C ASN A 106 -16.43 -11.31 -3.59
N ASN A 107 -16.04 -10.67 -2.51
CA ASN A 107 -15.69 -9.25 -2.52
C ASN A 107 -14.16 -9.06 -2.55
N ILE A 108 -13.72 -7.85 -2.88
CA ILE A 108 -12.29 -7.53 -2.94
C ILE A 108 -11.62 -7.67 -1.57
N MET A 109 -12.33 -7.50 -0.46
CA MET A 109 -11.79 -7.68 0.89
C MET A 109 -11.30 -9.12 1.13
N GLU A 110 -12.04 -10.11 0.66
CA GLU A 110 -11.64 -11.53 0.75
C GLU A 110 -10.37 -11.78 -0.07
N LEU A 111 -10.30 -11.23 -1.29
CA LEU A 111 -9.10 -11.34 -2.12
C LEU A 111 -7.90 -10.62 -1.48
N ALA A 112 -8.11 -9.41 -0.95
CA ALA A 112 -7.08 -8.66 -0.24
C ALA A 112 -6.54 -9.43 0.98
N SER A 113 -7.42 -10.10 1.73
CA SER A 113 -7.03 -10.96 2.84
C SER A 113 -6.13 -12.12 2.37
N LYS A 114 -6.45 -12.75 1.24
CA LYS A 114 -5.60 -13.79 0.64
C LYS A 114 -4.24 -13.25 0.18
N ILE A 115 -4.21 -12.06 -0.41
CA ILE A 115 -2.96 -11.39 -0.80
C ILE A 115 -2.09 -11.12 0.44
N PHE A 116 -2.69 -10.66 1.54
CA PHE A 116 -1.95 -10.44 2.78
C PHE A 116 -1.31 -11.73 3.31
N THR A 117 -1.97 -12.88 3.12
CA THR A 117 -1.39 -14.17 3.55
C THR A 117 -0.12 -14.56 2.79
N LEU A 118 0.17 -13.95 1.62
CA LEU A 118 1.43 -14.18 0.90
C LEU A 118 2.67 -13.78 1.72
N PHE A 119 2.54 -12.86 2.67
CA PHE A 119 3.65 -12.51 3.54
C PHE A 119 4.05 -13.65 4.51
N TYR A 120 3.16 -14.59 4.76
CA TYR A 120 3.40 -15.75 5.62
C TYR A 120 3.61 -17.05 4.83
N PHE A 121 2.85 -17.19 3.75
CA PHE A 121 2.78 -18.42 2.97
C PHE A 121 3.19 -18.17 1.53
N GLN A 122 4.24 -18.83 1.09
CA GLN A 122 4.66 -18.83 -0.29
C GLN A 122 4.36 -20.17 -0.92
N TYR A 123 4.05 -20.15 -2.20
CA TYR A 123 3.61 -21.32 -2.97
C TYR A 123 4.69 -21.70 -4.01
N PRO A 124 5.65 -22.57 -3.64
CA PRO A 124 6.76 -22.92 -4.54
C PRO A 124 6.32 -23.57 -5.85
N GLU A 125 5.16 -24.23 -5.85
CA GLU A 125 4.56 -24.85 -7.05
C GLU A 125 4.05 -23.81 -8.06
N TYR A 126 3.85 -22.58 -7.63
CA TYR A 126 3.42 -21.45 -8.45
C TYR A 126 4.47 -20.34 -8.50
N ALA A 127 5.74 -20.69 -8.33
CA ALA A 127 6.81 -19.70 -8.42
C ALA A 127 7.04 -19.25 -9.87
N PHE A 128 7.39 -17.99 -10.06
CA PHE A 128 7.83 -17.50 -11.37
C PHE A 128 9.24 -17.98 -11.74
N GLU A 129 10.08 -18.22 -10.74
CA GLU A 129 11.48 -18.60 -10.92
C GLU A 129 11.77 -19.93 -10.25
N ILE A 130 12.17 -20.91 -11.07
CA ILE A 130 12.46 -22.29 -10.60
C ILE A 130 13.61 -22.30 -9.59
N GLU A 131 14.66 -21.53 -9.84
CA GLU A 131 15.83 -21.44 -8.97
C GLU A 131 15.47 -20.90 -7.60
N ARG A 132 14.60 -19.86 -7.56
CA ARG A 132 14.12 -19.27 -6.29
C ARG A 132 13.21 -20.23 -5.53
N ALA A 133 12.38 -21.00 -6.25
CA ALA A 133 11.57 -22.06 -5.65
C ALA A 133 12.43 -23.18 -5.06
N LYS A 134 13.50 -23.54 -5.75
CA LYS A 134 14.48 -24.53 -5.29
C LYS A 134 15.18 -24.04 -4.03
N GLU A 135 15.70 -22.81 -4.03
CA GLU A 135 16.32 -22.19 -2.86
C GLU A 135 15.36 -22.18 -1.65
N TYR A 136 14.11 -21.81 -1.84
CA TYR A 136 13.11 -21.80 -0.78
C TYR A 136 12.88 -23.19 -0.17
N LYS A 137 12.85 -24.24 -1.02
CA LYS A 137 12.64 -25.62 -0.57
C LYS A 137 13.87 -26.21 0.12
N GLU A 138 15.07 -25.91 -0.40
CA GLU A 138 16.33 -26.48 0.09
C GLU A 138 16.92 -25.71 1.28
N ASN A 139 16.74 -24.39 1.31
CA ASN A 139 17.26 -23.52 2.36
C ASN A 139 16.34 -22.32 2.62
N LYS A 140 15.23 -22.60 3.26
CA LYS A 140 14.21 -21.58 3.58
C LYS A 140 14.79 -20.42 4.41
N SER A 141 15.71 -20.69 5.32
CA SER A 141 16.33 -19.65 6.16
C SER A 141 17.12 -18.66 5.31
N LEU A 142 17.90 -19.12 4.35
CA LEU A 142 18.65 -18.27 3.43
C LEU A 142 17.73 -17.44 2.54
N PHE A 143 16.64 -18.05 2.05
CA PHE A 143 15.62 -17.32 1.30
C PHE A 143 15.01 -16.20 2.13
N GLU A 144 14.62 -16.47 3.37
CA GLU A 144 14.01 -15.49 4.28
C GLU A 144 14.99 -14.35 4.64
N GLU A 145 16.27 -14.66 4.82
CA GLU A 145 17.32 -13.65 5.04
C GLU A 145 17.47 -12.73 3.83
N LYS A 146 17.55 -13.30 2.61
CA LYS A 146 17.59 -12.53 1.37
C LYS A 146 16.35 -11.68 1.18
N ALA A 147 15.18 -12.25 1.44
CA ALA A 147 13.90 -11.53 1.36
C ALA A 147 13.88 -10.35 2.34
N LYS A 148 14.30 -10.55 3.58
CA LYS A 148 14.38 -9.50 4.60
C LYS A 148 15.31 -8.38 4.17
N TYR A 149 16.54 -8.71 3.77
CA TYR A 149 17.53 -7.73 3.32
C TYR A 149 17.02 -6.91 2.13
N PHE A 150 16.52 -7.61 1.09
CA PHE A 150 16.03 -6.98 -0.12
C PHE A 150 14.82 -6.07 0.14
N ASN A 151 13.84 -6.58 0.87
CA ASN A 151 12.61 -5.84 1.14
C ASN A 151 12.87 -4.62 2.04
N GLN A 152 13.78 -4.71 3.01
CA GLN A 152 14.21 -3.55 3.79
C GLN A 152 14.92 -2.51 2.92
N LYS A 153 15.75 -2.92 1.97
CA LYS A 153 16.44 -2.01 1.07
C LYS A 153 15.48 -1.18 0.20
N TYR A 154 14.40 -1.80 -0.29
CA TYR A 154 13.50 -1.19 -1.29
C TYR A 154 12.14 -0.77 -0.77
N ALA A 155 11.71 -1.29 0.33
CA ALA A 155 10.38 -1.09 0.90
C ALA A 155 10.40 -0.66 2.37
N ASP A 156 11.55 -0.21 2.91
CA ASP A 156 11.64 0.24 4.31
C ASP A 156 10.62 1.34 4.59
N ILE A 157 9.76 1.07 5.53
CA ILE A 157 8.70 1.98 5.95
C ILE A 157 9.26 3.31 6.49
N ASN A 158 10.47 3.31 7.04
CA ASN A 158 11.14 4.50 7.56
C ASN A 158 11.81 5.32 6.46
N ALA A 159 12.31 4.67 5.39
CA ALA A 159 12.90 5.36 4.25
C ALA A 159 11.88 6.22 3.48
N THR A 160 10.59 5.94 3.64
CA THR A 160 9.50 6.69 3.01
C THR A 160 8.97 7.84 3.89
N LYS A 161 9.53 8.04 5.10
CA LYS A 161 9.16 9.18 5.96
C LYS A 161 9.45 10.49 5.25
N GLY A 162 8.46 11.38 5.22
CA GLY A 162 8.60 12.72 4.66
C GLY A 162 8.55 12.82 3.13
N LYS A 163 8.34 11.73 2.39
CA LYS A 163 8.25 11.74 0.94
C LYS A 163 6.82 11.49 0.48
N LEU A 164 6.23 12.45 -0.25
CA LEU A 164 5.10 12.18 -1.13
C LEU A 164 5.65 11.33 -2.27
N LEU A 165 5.47 10.02 -2.18
CA LEU A 165 5.86 9.13 -3.26
C LEU A 165 4.91 9.37 -4.44
N ASN A 166 5.37 10.16 -5.42
CA ASN A 166 4.78 10.10 -6.74
C ASN A 166 4.98 8.67 -7.23
N TYR A 167 3.88 7.99 -7.57
CA TYR A 167 3.86 6.62 -8.10
C TYR A 167 4.43 6.56 -9.51
N LYS A 168 5.64 7.06 -9.74
CA LYS A 168 6.39 6.66 -10.91
C LYS A 168 6.78 5.22 -10.67
N ILE A 169 6.23 4.37 -11.52
CA ILE A 169 6.58 2.96 -11.65
C ILE A 169 8.09 2.86 -11.50
N TRP A 170 8.53 2.13 -10.48
CA TRP A 170 9.93 1.82 -10.32
C TRP A 170 10.41 1.17 -11.60
N ASP A 171 11.52 1.67 -12.13
CA ASP A 171 12.16 1.04 -13.28
C ASP A 171 12.79 -0.27 -12.82
N PHE A 172 12.05 -1.36 -13.01
CA PHE A 172 12.49 -2.70 -12.70
C PHE A 172 13.58 -3.23 -13.64
N SER A 173 14.04 -2.45 -14.61
CA SER A 173 15.12 -2.85 -15.51
C SER A 173 16.41 -3.25 -14.77
N TYR A 174 16.61 -2.73 -13.56
CA TYR A 174 17.69 -3.10 -12.65
C TYR A 174 17.62 -4.51 -12.05
N TYR A 175 16.46 -5.16 -12.12
CA TYR A 175 16.31 -6.52 -11.59
C TYR A 175 17.08 -7.58 -12.40
N ASN A 176 17.45 -7.27 -13.64
CA ASN A 176 18.14 -8.19 -14.53
C ASN A 176 19.66 -8.23 -14.34
N SER A 177 20.25 -7.32 -13.57
CA SER A 177 21.66 -7.42 -13.21
C SER A 177 21.79 -8.35 -11.99
N ASN A 178 22.54 -9.44 -12.14
CA ASN A 178 22.92 -10.35 -11.04
C ASN A 178 23.79 -9.67 -9.96
N ASN A 179 23.92 -8.35 -10.01
CA ASN A 179 24.69 -7.54 -9.09
C ASN A 179 23.77 -6.96 -8.01
N PHE A 180 23.62 -7.70 -6.90
CA PHE A 180 22.97 -7.22 -5.67
C PHE A 180 23.65 -5.98 -5.05
N ASN A 181 24.73 -5.47 -5.63
CA ASN A 181 25.53 -4.37 -5.08
C ASN A 181 25.32 -3.02 -5.79
N GLU A 182 24.53 -2.93 -6.86
CA GLU A 182 24.29 -1.66 -7.53
C GLU A 182 23.12 -0.92 -6.92
N GLU A 183 23.30 0.36 -6.60
CA GLU A 183 22.25 1.26 -6.16
C GLU A 183 21.28 1.49 -7.33
N ILE A 184 20.00 1.15 -7.10
CA ILE A 184 18.94 1.56 -8.03
C ILE A 184 18.81 3.07 -7.94
N PRO A 185 18.92 3.80 -9.07
CA PRO A 185 18.67 5.23 -9.06
C PRO A 185 17.27 5.49 -8.53
N ARG A 186 17.16 6.08 -7.35
CA ARG A 186 15.90 6.60 -6.85
C ARG A 186 15.57 7.79 -7.70
N THR A 187 14.59 7.69 -8.58
CA THR A 187 13.95 8.86 -9.16
C THR A 187 13.09 9.50 -8.09
N ASP A 188 13.75 10.10 -7.10
CA ASP A 188 13.11 11.01 -6.17
C ASP A 188 12.66 12.20 -7.01
N VAL A 189 11.39 12.28 -7.32
CA VAL A 189 10.81 13.53 -7.76
C VAL A 189 10.78 14.40 -6.52
N GLU A 190 11.81 15.22 -6.34
CA GLU A 190 11.74 16.33 -5.43
C GLU A 190 10.47 17.10 -5.78
N ILE A 191 9.58 17.24 -4.83
CA ILE A 191 8.51 18.21 -4.92
C ILE A 191 9.20 19.58 -4.78
N THR A 192 9.71 20.06 -5.90
CA THR A 192 10.20 21.43 -6.00
C THR A 192 8.98 22.33 -5.89
N SER A 193 9.05 23.20 -4.92
CA SER A 193 8.13 24.27 -4.56
C SER A 193 6.78 23.82 -3.99
N TYR A 194 6.68 23.88 -2.66
CA TYR A 194 5.43 24.21 -2.01
C TYR A 194 5.04 25.60 -2.50
N ASN A 195 4.15 25.70 -3.49
CA ASN A 195 3.48 26.96 -3.75
C ASN A 195 2.81 27.36 -2.44
N GLU A 196 3.16 28.53 -1.92
CA GLU A 196 2.58 29.10 -0.72
C GLU A 196 1.07 28.96 -0.82
N PHE A 197 0.50 28.19 0.12
CA PHE A 197 -0.94 28.09 0.26
C PHE A 197 -1.43 29.43 0.80
N ASP A 198 -1.71 30.35 -0.10
CA ASP A 198 -2.35 31.64 0.18
C ASP A 198 -3.89 31.46 0.25
N LYS A 199 -4.34 30.41 0.93
CA LYS A 199 -5.74 30.22 1.29
C LYS A 199 -5.90 30.35 2.79
N ASN A 200 -6.40 31.54 3.13
CA ASN A 200 -6.90 31.98 4.42
C ASN A 200 -7.54 30.84 5.24
N ASP A 201 -7.29 30.87 6.53
CA ASP A 201 -7.93 30.29 7.72
C ASP A 201 -9.15 29.35 7.53
N GLU A 202 -9.25 28.65 6.42
CA GLU A 202 -10.34 27.74 6.15
C GLU A 202 -10.19 26.47 7.01
N PHE A 203 -11.22 26.24 7.81
CA PHE A 203 -11.29 25.00 8.61
C PHE A 203 -11.93 23.89 7.80
N ILE A 204 -11.29 22.74 7.82
CA ILE A 204 -11.84 21.50 7.30
C ILE A 204 -12.09 20.52 8.44
N ILE A 205 -12.96 19.56 8.20
CA ILE A 205 -13.21 18.44 9.10
C ILE A 205 -12.72 17.17 8.40
N LEU A 206 -11.91 16.38 9.10
CA LEU A 206 -11.38 15.12 8.61
C LEU A 206 -11.90 13.97 9.46
N ASN A 207 -12.19 12.85 8.82
CA ASN A 207 -12.61 11.62 9.48
C ASN A 207 -11.39 10.72 9.65
N PHE A 208 -10.92 10.52 10.87
CA PHE A 208 -9.82 9.61 11.17
C PHE A 208 -10.37 8.26 11.60
N HIS A 209 -9.95 7.20 10.93
CA HIS A 209 -10.35 5.82 11.17
C HIS A 209 -9.19 4.98 11.70
N LEU A 210 -9.30 4.49 12.92
CA LEU A 210 -8.34 3.55 13.52
C LEU A 210 -8.75 2.10 13.25
N ASN A 211 -10.06 1.83 13.30
CA ASN A 211 -10.70 0.55 13.00
C ASN A 211 -12.17 0.80 12.67
N ILE A 212 -12.94 -0.27 12.46
CA ILE A 212 -14.38 -0.19 12.10
C ILE A 212 -15.18 0.60 13.15
N GLU A 213 -14.83 0.46 14.43
CA GLU A 213 -15.59 1.03 15.54
C GLU A 213 -15.06 2.42 15.95
N THR A 214 -13.81 2.71 15.67
CA THR A 214 -13.13 3.92 16.15
C THR A 214 -12.91 4.91 15.01
N THR A 215 -13.92 5.76 14.81
CA THR A 215 -13.82 6.93 13.92
C THR A 215 -13.98 8.20 14.74
N LYS A 216 -13.12 9.18 14.50
CA LYS A 216 -13.20 10.51 15.11
C LYS A 216 -13.10 11.60 14.07
N ARG A 217 -13.95 12.61 14.21
CA ARG A 217 -13.87 13.83 13.42
C ARG A 217 -12.91 14.81 14.07
N ILE A 218 -11.97 15.30 13.29
CA ILE A 218 -10.96 16.29 13.70
C ILE A 218 -11.11 17.53 12.83
N LYS A 219 -11.43 18.66 13.49
CA LYS A 219 -11.41 19.97 12.84
C LYS A 219 -9.96 20.47 12.82
N CYS A 220 -9.47 20.89 11.66
CA CYS A 220 -8.12 21.45 11.47
C CYS A 220 -8.12 22.55 10.41
N GLN A 221 -7.06 23.33 10.38
CA GLN A 221 -6.80 24.29 9.32
C GLN A 221 -5.90 23.65 8.26
N LEU A 222 -6.08 24.01 6.99
CA LEU A 222 -5.24 23.48 5.89
C LEU A 222 -3.75 23.77 6.08
N LYS A 223 -3.41 24.89 6.73
CA LYS A 223 -2.02 25.25 7.06
C LYS A 223 -1.43 24.51 8.26
N GLU A 224 -2.25 23.76 9.00
CA GLU A 224 -1.79 23.05 10.19
C GLU A 224 -0.92 21.86 9.81
N VAL A 225 0.22 21.68 10.49
CA VAL A 225 1.12 20.55 10.27
C VAL A 225 0.39 19.23 10.58
N THR A 226 0.45 18.28 9.64
CA THR A 226 -0.27 17.02 9.69
C THR A 226 -0.02 16.23 10.99
N ARG A 227 1.21 16.25 11.51
CA ARG A 227 1.60 15.64 12.79
C ARG A 227 0.76 16.17 13.96
N ASN A 228 0.48 17.46 14.01
CA ASN A 228 -0.31 18.06 15.08
C ASN A 228 -1.77 17.60 15.03
N VAL A 229 -2.31 17.45 13.82
CA VAL A 229 -3.66 16.92 13.60
C VAL A 229 -3.74 15.47 14.08
N LEU A 230 -2.72 14.63 13.73
CA LEU A 230 -2.60 13.26 14.21
C LEU A 230 -2.54 13.18 15.74
N HIS A 231 -1.72 14.01 16.39
CA HIS A 231 -1.60 14.00 17.86
C HIS A 231 -2.94 14.30 18.54
N ARG A 232 -3.75 15.24 17.99
CA ARG A 232 -5.10 15.50 18.53
C ARG A 232 -6.02 14.29 18.39
N PHE A 233 -5.93 13.57 17.27
CA PHE A 233 -6.68 12.33 17.07
C PHE A 233 -6.27 11.27 18.11
N LEU A 234 -4.98 10.99 18.25
CA LEU A 234 -4.47 9.99 19.20
C LEU A 234 -4.88 10.32 20.64
N LYS A 235 -4.80 11.61 21.02
CA LYS A 235 -5.26 12.08 22.34
C LYS A 235 -6.77 11.83 22.55
N LYS A 236 -7.60 12.11 21.53
CA LYS A 236 -9.05 11.84 21.60
C LYS A 236 -9.40 10.35 21.70
N CYS A 237 -8.53 9.48 21.20
CA CYS A 237 -8.70 8.03 21.27
C CYS A 237 -8.02 7.43 22.50
N SER A 238 -7.35 8.23 23.35
CA SER A 238 -6.55 7.77 24.50
C SER A 238 -5.47 6.76 24.11
N ILE A 239 -4.93 6.88 22.89
CA ILE A 239 -3.90 5.97 22.37
C ILE A 239 -2.53 6.49 22.78
N LYS A 240 -1.80 5.64 23.51
CA LYS A 240 -0.36 5.80 23.72
C LYS A 240 0.34 4.87 22.72
N SER A 241 0.94 5.44 21.69
CA SER A 241 1.74 4.69 20.73
C SER A 241 3.21 4.98 20.98
N ASN A 242 4.02 3.94 21.13
CA ASN A 242 5.48 4.07 21.17
C ASN A 242 6.06 4.31 19.77
N ASP A 243 5.32 3.90 18.76
CA ASP A 243 5.66 4.08 17.35
C ASP A 243 4.79 5.17 16.72
N GLU A 244 5.37 5.94 15.82
CA GLU A 244 4.63 6.96 15.09
C GLU A 244 3.62 6.29 14.15
N PRO A 245 2.29 6.54 14.31
CA PRO A 245 1.30 5.94 13.43
C PRO A 245 1.44 6.39 11.98
N LEU A 246 1.09 5.50 11.05
CA LEU A 246 0.97 5.87 9.64
C LEU A 246 -0.41 6.48 9.38
N LEU A 247 -0.43 7.58 8.66
CA LEU A 247 -1.65 8.13 8.08
C LEU A 247 -1.69 7.79 6.59
N ILE A 248 -2.78 7.18 6.17
CA ILE A 248 -3.02 6.84 4.78
C ILE A 248 -4.27 7.55 4.28
N PHE A 249 -4.14 8.25 3.19
CA PHE A 249 -5.25 8.88 2.48
C PHE A 249 -5.20 8.46 1.01
N ASP A 250 -6.33 8.05 0.49
CA ASP A 250 -6.48 7.65 -0.91
C ASP A 250 -5.36 6.68 -1.35
N GLY A 251 -5.10 5.64 -0.53
CA GLY A 251 -4.10 4.60 -0.78
C GLY A 251 -2.64 5.08 -0.78
N ARG A 252 -2.33 6.25 -0.25
CA ARG A 252 -0.96 6.77 -0.12
C ARG A 252 -0.67 7.21 1.30
N ARG A 253 0.60 7.08 1.70
CA ARG A 253 1.07 7.59 2.98
C ARG A 253 1.12 9.11 2.97
N LEU A 254 0.60 9.74 4.03
CA LEU A 254 0.72 11.18 4.23
C LEU A 254 2.08 11.56 4.81
N ASN A 255 2.59 12.71 4.38
CA ASN A 255 3.74 13.34 5.01
C ASN A 255 3.28 14.08 6.27
N LEU A 256 3.82 13.69 7.43
CA LEU A 256 3.43 14.24 8.73
C LEU A 256 4.05 15.62 9.01
N ASP A 257 5.13 15.97 8.32
CA ASP A 257 5.94 17.15 8.61
C ASP A 257 5.55 18.39 7.76
N ILE A 258 4.54 18.25 6.91
CA ILE A 258 4.01 19.32 6.07
C ILE A 258 2.58 19.70 6.48
N PRO A 259 2.09 20.87 6.06
CA PRO A 259 0.70 21.26 6.25
C PRO A 259 -0.27 20.23 5.66
N ILE A 260 -1.42 20.04 6.34
CA ILE A 260 -2.39 19.01 5.92
C ILE A 260 -2.91 19.27 4.51
N GLY A 261 -3.10 20.51 4.11
CA GLY A 261 -3.52 20.89 2.77
C GLY A 261 -2.50 20.54 1.69
N CYS A 262 -1.19 20.52 2.00
CA CYS A 262 -0.15 20.08 1.08
C CYS A 262 -0.24 18.57 0.76
N ASN A 263 -0.93 17.81 1.58
CA ASN A 263 -1.23 16.39 1.33
C ASN A 263 -2.41 16.19 0.35
N LYS A 264 -2.91 17.24 -0.30
CA LYS A 264 -4.08 17.21 -1.20
C LYS A 264 -5.32 16.63 -0.52
N ILE A 265 -5.58 17.06 0.70
CA ILE A 265 -6.70 16.63 1.53
C ILE A 265 -7.77 17.74 1.52
N GLU A 266 -9.01 17.33 1.40
CA GLU A 266 -10.18 18.20 1.37
C GLU A 266 -11.11 17.95 2.56
N ASN A 267 -12.13 18.78 2.69
CA ASN A 267 -13.13 18.66 3.74
C ASN A 267 -13.88 17.32 3.66
N ASN A 268 -14.12 16.69 4.80
CA ASN A 268 -14.77 15.39 4.97
C ASN A 268 -14.00 14.19 4.41
N ASN A 269 -12.73 14.34 4.03
CA ASN A 269 -11.94 13.17 3.62
C ASN A 269 -11.74 12.19 4.77
N ASP A 270 -11.60 10.91 4.41
CA ASP A 270 -11.38 9.79 5.30
C ASP A 270 -9.88 9.44 5.37
N ILE A 271 -9.31 9.50 6.57
CA ILE A 271 -7.90 9.20 6.83
C ILE A 271 -7.80 7.88 7.61
N VAL A 272 -7.13 6.91 7.06
CA VAL A 272 -6.86 5.64 7.74
C VAL A 272 -5.62 5.79 8.63
N VAL A 273 -5.75 5.41 9.90
CA VAL A 273 -4.66 5.45 10.89
C VAL A 273 -4.23 4.03 11.19
N ILE A 274 -2.98 3.71 10.90
CA ILE A 274 -2.41 2.40 11.19
C ILE A 274 -1.43 2.54 12.35
N THR A 275 -1.74 1.83 13.44
CA THR A 275 -0.90 1.73 14.64
C THR A 275 -0.31 0.34 14.75
N ASN A 276 0.70 0.16 15.60
CA ASN A 276 1.28 -1.16 15.93
C ASN A 276 1.91 -1.91 14.75
N TYR A 277 2.48 -1.19 13.79
CA TYR A 277 3.34 -1.80 12.78
C TYR A 277 4.79 -1.94 13.27
N SER A 278 4.97 -2.23 14.59
CA SER A 278 6.30 -2.24 15.24
C SER A 278 7.40 -2.77 14.31
N VAL A 279 8.34 -1.92 14.08
CA VAL A 279 9.56 -2.13 13.26
C VAL A 279 10.42 -3.25 13.87
#